data_7387e200aa91fc568697fe4425215260
#
_entry.id   7387e200aa91fc568697fe4425215260
#
_cell.length_a   1.000
_cell.length_b   1.000
_cell.length_c   1.000
_cell.angle_alpha   90.00
_cell.angle_beta   90.00
_cell.angle_gamma   90.00
#
_symmetry.space_group_name_H-M   'P 1'
#
loop_
_entity.id
_entity.type
_entity.pdbx_description
1 polymer ?
#
loop_
_entity_poly.entity_id
_entity_poly.type
_entity_poly.pdbx_seq_one_letter_code
_entity_poly.pdbx_strand_id
1 'polypeptide(L)'
;MVSESLTVASSTGLLLKTLGLRVTSIKIDPYMNIDAGTMAPTEHGEVFVLNDGGEVDLDLGNYERYLDVTLARDNNITTGKIYREVIEKERRGDYLGKTVQIVPHLTNAIQDWIQRVAVLPVDESGEEPDVCIVELGGTVGDIESAPFVEALRQFQFRVGQENFALIHVSLVPLIGGEQKTKPTQAAIRDLRGLGLVPDMIAARCATPLEHAVINKLSMFCHVGPNQVLGVHDVNSTYHVPLLLEQQGMVKFFERRLNLDLARDISPEMKKKGLELRRRWKELTSAQERTVDRVEIVLVGKYTSLQDSYISVVKALEHASLRCQRKLVLKWVESSDLEPQAQTERPVEYHQAWQHLCSAKGIIVPGGFGKRGTEGMITAAKWAREKKVPYLGICLGFQLAVVEFARNVCGMTDAGSEELDEDCKDPTVVYMPEISRTHLGGTMRLGLRPTLFQESSKEWSKIRPLYGDDPTIWERHRHRYEINPKKVETIEGTLDKTTGSSLRFIGRNEKGNRMQVAELTDHPYFVGMQAHPELASRPLNPSPPFLGLVAAAAGVLDEQMEQQRAEYVPPHPKSSMVLESEAEAKAEAEAP
;
A
#
# COMPACT_ATOMS: atom_id res chain seq x y z
N MET A 1 3.19 -2.56 -13.15
CA MET A 1 4.57 -2.02 -12.99
C MET A 1 4.48 -0.74 -12.18
N VAL A 2 5.18 -0.65 -11.07
CA VAL A 2 5.26 0.59 -10.27
C VAL A 2 5.72 1.72 -11.18
N SER A 3 5.04 2.87 -11.15
CA SER A 3 5.37 4.06 -11.95
C SER A 3 6.84 4.45 -11.78
N GLU A 4 7.46 4.87 -12.87
CA GLU A 4 8.89 5.25 -12.88
C GLU A 4 9.12 6.53 -12.07
N SER A 5 8.19 7.48 -12.15
CA SER A 5 8.21 8.72 -11.36
C SER A 5 8.08 8.41 -9.87
N LEU A 6 7.19 7.50 -9.50
CA LEU A 6 6.99 7.03 -8.13
C LEU A 6 8.27 6.45 -7.53
N THR A 7 8.96 5.58 -8.29
CA THR A 7 10.22 4.96 -7.83
C THR A 7 11.31 6.02 -7.61
N VAL A 8 11.43 7.01 -8.50
CA VAL A 8 12.38 8.11 -8.37
C VAL A 8 12.02 9.00 -7.18
N ALA A 9 10.76 9.38 -7.04
CA ALA A 9 10.27 10.24 -5.95
C ALA A 9 10.49 9.58 -4.58
N SER A 10 10.07 8.31 -4.42
CA SER A 10 10.26 7.54 -3.19
C SER A 10 11.74 7.35 -2.85
N SER A 11 12.58 7.04 -3.86
CA SER A 11 14.02 6.89 -3.68
C SER A 11 14.69 8.20 -3.29
N THR A 12 14.27 9.32 -3.89
CA THR A 12 14.76 10.65 -3.54
C THR A 12 14.44 10.98 -2.08
N GLY A 13 13.20 10.76 -1.67
CA GLY A 13 12.79 10.99 -0.28
C GLY A 13 13.55 10.14 0.72
N LEU A 14 13.76 8.86 0.43
CA LEU A 14 14.59 7.99 1.27
C LEU A 14 16.02 8.49 1.39
N LEU A 15 16.65 8.90 0.28
CA LEU A 15 18.02 9.44 0.30
C LEU A 15 18.12 10.68 1.19
N LEU A 16 17.16 11.60 1.08
CA LEU A 16 17.12 12.79 1.94
C LEU A 16 16.91 12.43 3.41
N LYS A 17 16.09 11.43 3.73
CA LYS A 17 15.98 10.90 5.12
C LYS A 17 17.27 10.30 5.63
N THR A 18 18.07 9.65 4.78
CA THR A 18 19.38 9.11 5.20
C THR A 18 20.39 10.19 5.59
N LEU A 19 20.14 11.45 5.21
CA LEU A 19 20.92 12.61 5.65
C LEU A 19 20.46 13.15 7.02
N GLY A 20 19.33 12.67 7.53
CA GLY A 20 18.70 13.13 8.76
C GLY A 20 17.60 14.18 8.55
N LEU A 21 17.17 14.44 7.31
CA LEU A 21 16.06 15.33 7.01
C LEU A 21 14.72 14.65 7.25
N ARG A 22 13.73 15.42 7.70
CA ARG A 22 12.33 15.02 7.76
C ARG A 22 11.71 15.24 6.38
N VAL A 23 11.07 14.21 5.85
CA VAL A 23 10.55 14.24 4.48
C VAL A 23 9.09 13.84 4.47
N THR A 24 8.26 14.65 3.81
CA THR A 24 6.87 14.32 3.45
C THR A 24 6.73 14.19 1.95
N SER A 25 5.58 13.68 1.49
CA SER A 25 5.26 13.59 0.07
C SER A 25 3.82 13.98 -0.22
N ILE A 26 3.58 14.53 -1.42
CA ILE A 26 2.27 14.84 -1.98
C ILE A 26 2.19 14.19 -3.36
N LYS A 27 1.10 13.45 -3.60
CA LYS A 27 0.75 12.94 -4.92
C LYS A 27 -0.36 13.78 -5.53
N ILE A 28 -0.15 14.23 -6.75
CA ILE A 28 -1.17 14.93 -7.55
C ILE A 28 -1.62 14.00 -8.66
N ASP A 29 -2.91 13.66 -8.65
CA ASP A 29 -3.56 12.82 -9.64
C ASP A 29 -4.57 13.64 -10.44
N PRO A 30 -4.37 13.80 -11.76
CA PRO A 30 -5.20 14.71 -12.57
C PRO A 30 -6.58 14.12 -12.95
N TYR A 31 -7.01 13.00 -12.36
CA TYR A 31 -8.35 12.46 -12.61
C TYR A 31 -9.46 13.21 -11.85
N MET A 32 -10.69 13.12 -12.38
CA MET A 32 -11.86 13.83 -11.85
C MET A 32 -12.48 13.20 -10.60
N ASN A 33 -12.08 11.99 -10.21
CA ASN A 33 -12.56 11.36 -9.00
C ASN A 33 -12.11 12.16 -7.76
N ILE A 34 -12.97 12.21 -6.74
CA ILE A 34 -12.62 12.82 -5.44
C ILE A 34 -11.51 12.01 -4.77
N ASP A 35 -11.65 10.68 -4.81
CA ASP A 35 -10.68 9.71 -4.29
C ASP A 35 -10.69 8.43 -5.13
N ALA A 36 -9.87 7.45 -4.77
CA ALA A 36 -9.75 6.18 -5.49
C ALA A 36 -10.85 5.16 -5.11
N GLY A 37 -11.69 5.44 -4.12
CA GLY A 37 -12.62 4.46 -3.54
C GLY A 37 -13.66 3.88 -4.49
N THR A 38 -13.98 4.59 -5.58
CA THR A 38 -14.93 4.14 -6.62
C THR A 38 -14.26 3.56 -7.86
N MET A 39 -12.94 3.48 -7.89
CA MET A 39 -12.19 2.93 -9.03
C MET A 39 -12.12 1.41 -8.99
N ALA A 40 -12.09 0.79 -10.17
CA ALA A 40 -11.88 -0.66 -10.28
C ALA A 40 -10.40 -1.01 -10.15
N PRO A 41 -10.01 -1.94 -9.27
CA PRO A 41 -8.61 -2.35 -9.13
C PRO A 41 -7.98 -2.90 -10.43
N THR A 42 -8.81 -3.41 -11.33
CA THR A 42 -8.38 -3.90 -12.66
C THR A 42 -8.05 -2.80 -13.67
N GLU A 43 -8.42 -1.54 -13.39
CA GLU A 43 -8.11 -0.39 -14.26
C GLU A 43 -6.97 0.46 -13.68
N HIS A 44 -7.02 0.76 -12.38
CA HIS A 44 -6.09 1.69 -11.74
C HIS A 44 -5.15 1.05 -10.72
N GLY A 45 -5.25 -0.26 -10.52
CA GLY A 45 -4.52 -0.93 -9.46
C GLY A 45 -5.24 -0.85 -8.11
N GLU A 46 -4.53 -1.17 -7.06
CA GLU A 46 -5.04 -1.23 -5.69
C GLU A 46 -5.51 0.15 -5.20
N VAL A 47 -6.62 0.15 -4.46
CA VAL A 47 -7.02 1.32 -3.64
C VAL A 47 -6.31 1.22 -2.30
N PHE A 48 -5.38 2.14 -2.05
CA PHE A 48 -4.64 2.20 -0.79
C PHE A 48 -5.45 2.99 0.25
N VAL A 49 -5.54 2.47 1.48
CA VAL A 49 -6.26 3.15 2.57
C VAL A 49 -5.28 3.66 3.61
N LEU A 50 -5.41 4.94 3.94
CA LEU A 50 -4.60 5.63 4.94
C LEU A 50 -5.19 5.45 6.36
N ASN A 51 -4.42 5.84 7.39
CA ASN A 51 -4.88 5.74 8.78
C ASN A 51 -6.17 6.54 9.04
N ASP A 52 -6.32 7.71 8.40
CA ASP A 52 -7.50 8.57 8.49
C ASP A 52 -8.69 8.12 7.63
N GLY A 53 -8.60 6.94 7.03
CA GLY A 53 -9.64 6.37 6.16
C GLY A 53 -9.66 6.96 4.75
N GLY A 54 -8.66 7.76 4.36
CA GLY A 54 -8.53 8.23 2.97
C GLY A 54 -8.30 7.06 2.02
N GLU A 55 -9.16 6.94 1.00
CA GLU A 55 -9.00 5.98 -0.11
C GLU A 55 -8.21 6.66 -1.23
N VAL A 56 -6.96 6.27 -1.40
CA VAL A 56 -6.02 6.99 -2.27
C VAL A 56 -5.37 6.06 -3.29
N ASP A 57 -4.63 6.64 -4.24
CA ASP A 57 -3.84 5.90 -5.21
C ASP A 57 -2.74 5.07 -4.52
N LEU A 58 -2.39 3.92 -5.12
CA LEU A 58 -1.35 3.00 -4.65
C LEU A 58 0.03 3.66 -4.43
N ASP A 59 0.27 4.79 -5.08
CA ASP A 59 1.52 5.55 -5.00
C ASP A 59 1.82 6.02 -3.57
N LEU A 60 0.77 6.44 -2.81
CA LEU A 60 0.95 6.83 -1.42
C LEU A 60 1.44 5.67 -0.55
N GLY A 61 0.99 4.46 -0.85
CA GLY A 61 1.50 3.25 -0.20
C GLY A 61 3.00 3.06 -0.42
N ASN A 62 3.49 3.37 -1.62
CA ASN A 62 4.91 3.29 -1.90
C ASN A 62 5.72 4.36 -1.16
N TYR A 63 5.19 5.61 -1.04
CA TYR A 63 5.84 6.64 -0.22
C TYR A 63 5.91 6.22 1.24
N GLU A 64 4.80 5.73 1.82
CA GLU A 64 4.83 5.25 3.20
C GLU A 64 5.84 4.12 3.42
N ARG A 65 5.96 3.19 2.45
CA ARG A 65 6.94 2.08 2.51
C ARG A 65 8.39 2.54 2.47
N TYR A 66 8.72 3.50 1.59
CA TYR A 66 10.09 3.98 1.45
C TYR A 66 10.47 5.00 2.52
N LEU A 67 9.57 5.92 2.82
CA LEU A 67 9.85 7.02 3.74
C LEU A 67 9.61 6.63 5.21
N ASP A 68 8.95 5.51 5.46
CA ASP A 68 8.55 5.11 6.82
C ASP A 68 7.87 6.28 7.55
N VAL A 69 6.78 6.75 6.96
CA VAL A 69 5.94 7.86 7.43
C VAL A 69 4.48 7.46 7.38
N THR A 70 3.64 8.23 8.07
CA THR A 70 2.18 8.10 7.99
C THR A 70 1.62 9.31 7.27
N LEU A 71 1.07 9.09 6.09
CA LEU A 71 0.42 10.11 5.27
C LEU A 71 -1.06 10.23 5.62
N ALA A 72 -1.67 11.38 5.29
CA ALA A 72 -3.08 11.67 5.45
C ALA A 72 -3.74 11.87 4.07
N ARG A 73 -5.09 11.88 4.03
CA ARG A 73 -5.86 12.10 2.79
C ARG A 73 -5.49 13.38 2.04
N ASP A 74 -4.99 14.38 2.75
CA ASP A 74 -4.57 15.64 2.16
C ASP A 74 -3.22 15.56 1.43
N ASN A 75 -2.45 14.49 1.64
CA ASN A 75 -1.24 14.19 0.86
C ASN A 75 -1.55 13.69 -0.57
N ASN A 76 -2.83 13.46 -0.89
CA ASN A 76 -3.29 13.17 -2.23
C ASN A 76 -4.20 14.28 -2.75
N ILE A 77 -3.77 14.98 -3.79
CA ILE A 77 -4.52 16.02 -4.49
C ILE A 77 -5.08 15.43 -5.78
N THR A 78 -6.41 15.54 -5.98
CA THR A 78 -7.05 15.15 -7.24
C THR A 78 -7.72 16.35 -7.89
N THR A 79 -7.95 16.30 -9.20
CA THR A 79 -8.75 17.32 -9.89
C THR A 79 -10.11 17.50 -9.22
N GLY A 80 -10.78 16.39 -8.88
CA GLY A 80 -12.08 16.44 -8.22
C GLY A 80 -12.06 17.19 -6.88
N LYS A 81 -11.05 16.95 -6.03
CA LYS A 81 -10.89 17.65 -4.74
C LYS A 81 -10.73 19.16 -4.93
N ILE A 82 -9.82 19.57 -5.82
CA ILE A 82 -9.52 21.00 -6.04
C ILE A 82 -10.71 21.72 -6.65
N TYR A 83 -11.37 21.14 -7.66
CA TYR A 83 -12.55 21.76 -8.27
C TYR A 83 -13.69 21.88 -7.26
N ARG A 84 -13.94 20.83 -6.47
CA ARG A 84 -14.95 20.88 -5.40
C ARG A 84 -14.66 22.01 -4.41
N GLU A 85 -13.42 22.13 -3.93
CA GLU A 85 -13.03 23.18 -2.98
C GLU A 85 -13.30 24.58 -3.54
N VAL A 86 -12.91 24.85 -4.80
CA VAL A 86 -13.10 26.15 -5.43
C VAL A 86 -14.60 26.44 -5.66
N ILE A 87 -15.37 25.45 -6.10
CA ILE A 87 -16.82 25.58 -6.31
C ILE A 87 -17.55 25.81 -4.98
N GLU A 88 -17.19 25.09 -3.92
CA GLU A 88 -17.77 25.28 -2.59
C GLU A 88 -17.44 26.67 -2.01
N LYS A 89 -16.22 27.15 -2.19
CA LYS A 89 -15.80 28.53 -1.82
C LYS A 89 -16.63 29.56 -2.59
N GLU A 90 -16.86 29.35 -3.89
CA GLU A 90 -17.69 30.24 -4.71
C GLU A 90 -19.14 30.28 -4.18
N ARG A 91 -19.72 29.09 -3.90
CA ARG A 91 -21.09 29.01 -3.35
C ARG A 91 -21.25 29.63 -1.97
N ARG A 92 -20.21 29.59 -1.12
CA ARG A 92 -20.21 30.29 0.18
C ARG A 92 -20.04 31.80 0.08
N GLY A 93 -19.62 32.31 -1.07
CA GLY A 93 -19.41 33.73 -1.29
C GLY A 93 -17.98 34.25 -1.05
N ASP A 94 -17.00 33.34 -0.90
CA ASP A 94 -15.60 33.73 -0.66
C ASP A 94 -15.00 34.55 -1.82
N TYR A 95 -15.64 34.46 -2.99
CA TYR A 95 -15.25 35.18 -4.21
C TYR A 95 -16.28 36.25 -4.66
N LEU A 96 -17.11 36.75 -3.75
CA LEU A 96 -18.14 37.74 -4.12
C LEU A 96 -17.60 38.89 -4.97
N GLY A 97 -18.29 39.20 -6.08
CA GLY A 97 -17.93 40.25 -7.03
C GLY A 97 -16.82 39.88 -8.00
N LYS A 98 -16.33 38.64 -8.00
CA LYS A 98 -15.29 38.15 -8.92
C LYS A 98 -15.84 37.12 -9.89
N THR A 99 -15.31 37.09 -11.11
CA THR A 99 -15.45 35.96 -12.02
C THR A 99 -14.41 34.91 -11.62
N VAL A 100 -14.87 33.72 -11.18
CA VAL A 100 -13.98 32.63 -10.76
C VAL A 100 -13.47 31.89 -12.01
N GLN A 101 -12.14 31.75 -12.12
CA GLN A 101 -11.44 31.19 -13.28
C GLN A 101 -10.36 30.21 -12.82
N ILE A 102 -9.86 29.39 -13.74
CA ILE A 102 -8.75 28.48 -13.46
C ILE A 102 -7.54 29.28 -12.95
N VAL A 103 -7.16 30.32 -13.65
CA VAL A 103 -6.13 31.28 -13.20
C VAL A 103 -6.84 32.57 -12.79
N PRO A 104 -6.68 33.04 -11.55
CA PRO A 104 -5.79 32.55 -10.50
C PRO A 104 -6.44 31.60 -9.46
N HIS A 105 -7.76 31.39 -9.47
CA HIS A 105 -8.48 30.82 -8.33
C HIS A 105 -8.15 29.35 -8.10
N LEU A 106 -8.17 28.52 -9.17
CA LEU A 106 -7.83 27.10 -9.08
C LEU A 106 -6.33 26.92 -8.85
N THR A 107 -5.48 27.67 -9.59
CA THR A 107 -4.02 27.59 -9.42
C THR A 107 -3.58 28.05 -8.03
N ASN A 108 -4.21 29.06 -7.43
CA ASN A 108 -3.95 29.45 -6.06
C ASN A 108 -4.38 28.36 -5.06
N ALA A 109 -5.56 27.75 -5.25
CA ALA A 109 -6.02 26.67 -4.38
C ALA A 109 -5.04 25.47 -4.37
N ILE A 110 -4.48 25.11 -5.53
CA ILE A 110 -3.45 24.07 -5.64
C ILE A 110 -2.19 24.46 -4.87
N GLN A 111 -1.68 25.67 -5.08
CA GLN A 111 -0.48 26.16 -4.41
C GLN A 111 -0.67 26.23 -2.88
N ASP A 112 -1.80 26.76 -2.42
CA ASP A 112 -2.12 26.88 -1.00
C ASP A 112 -2.29 25.50 -0.34
N TRP A 113 -2.85 24.52 -1.06
CA TRP A 113 -2.93 23.13 -0.58
C TRP A 113 -1.55 22.52 -0.43
N ILE A 114 -0.68 22.61 -1.44
CA ILE A 114 0.71 22.13 -1.37
C ILE A 114 1.43 22.76 -0.17
N GLN A 115 1.35 24.08 -0.02
CA GLN A 115 2.04 24.80 1.05
C GLN A 115 1.52 24.39 2.43
N ARG A 116 0.20 24.19 2.59
CA ARG A 116 -0.43 23.74 3.84
C ARG A 116 0.01 22.34 4.22
N VAL A 117 0.02 21.40 3.28
CA VAL A 117 0.35 20.00 3.54
C VAL A 117 1.85 19.80 3.74
N ALA A 118 2.69 20.56 3.05
CA ALA A 118 4.15 20.47 3.16
C ALA A 118 4.70 20.69 4.58
N VAL A 119 3.96 21.38 5.44
CA VAL A 119 4.36 21.67 6.84
C VAL A 119 3.69 20.76 7.87
N LEU A 120 2.84 19.82 7.44
CA LEU A 120 2.17 18.90 8.36
C LEU A 120 3.13 17.79 8.81
N PRO A 121 3.28 17.58 10.13
CA PRO A 121 4.07 16.48 10.67
C PRO A 121 3.60 15.12 10.15
N VAL A 122 4.54 14.25 9.77
CA VAL A 122 4.28 12.91 9.23
C VAL A 122 4.84 11.78 10.08
N ASP A 123 5.48 12.11 11.18
CA ASP A 123 6.03 11.19 12.16
C ASP A 123 5.66 11.62 13.60
N GLU A 124 6.11 10.84 14.58
CA GLU A 124 5.80 11.06 16.00
C GLU A 124 6.51 12.28 16.61
N SER A 125 7.49 12.89 15.91
CA SER A 125 8.21 14.06 16.44
C SER A 125 7.31 15.28 16.60
N GLY A 126 6.23 15.36 15.80
CA GLY A 126 5.36 16.54 15.72
C GLY A 126 6.03 17.76 15.06
N GLU A 127 7.24 17.59 14.54
CA GLU A 127 8.01 18.63 13.86
C GLU A 127 7.64 18.74 12.39
N GLU A 128 7.74 19.94 11.83
CA GLU A 128 7.52 20.18 10.41
C GLU A 128 8.55 19.45 9.54
N PRO A 129 8.16 18.91 8.36
CA PRO A 129 9.10 18.37 7.39
C PRO A 129 10.07 19.44 6.86
N ASP A 130 11.32 19.03 6.65
CA ASP A 130 12.35 19.90 6.03
C ASP A 130 12.22 19.91 4.50
N VAL A 131 11.69 18.83 3.91
CA VAL A 131 11.50 18.67 2.46
C VAL A 131 10.15 18.01 2.16
N CYS A 132 9.44 18.56 1.18
CA CYS A 132 8.23 17.98 0.61
C CYS A 132 8.50 17.50 -0.82
N ILE A 133 8.26 16.23 -1.09
CA ILE A 133 8.32 15.66 -2.44
C ILE A 133 6.93 15.75 -3.07
N VAL A 134 6.79 16.50 -4.15
CA VAL A 134 5.54 16.60 -4.91
C VAL A 134 5.68 15.82 -6.21
N GLU A 135 4.89 14.77 -6.37
CA GLU A 135 4.80 14.05 -7.64
C GLU A 135 3.54 14.48 -8.39
N LEU A 136 3.72 14.99 -9.61
CA LEU A 136 2.63 15.24 -10.53
C LEU A 136 2.45 14.00 -11.43
N GLY A 137 1.30 13.36 -11.32
CA GLY A 137 0.88 12.27 -12.18
C GLY A 137 0.45 12.75 -13.56
N GLY A 138 0.35 11.81 -14.50
CA GLY A 138 -0.01 12.09 -15.89
C GLY A 138 1.17 12.56 -16.75
N THR A 139 0.89 12.78 -18.02
CA THR A 139 1.88 13.19 -19.02
C THR A 139 1.92 14.71 -19.12
N VAL A 140 3.12 15.28 -19.23
CA VAL A 140 3.29 16.71 -19.48
C VAL A 140 2.72 17.05 -20.86
N GLY A 141 1.82 18.03 -20.90
CA GLY A 141 1.14 18.46 -22.12
C GLY A 141 -0.29 17.91 -22.28
N ASP A 142 -0.70 16.95 -21.45
CA ASP A 142 -2.08 16.49 -21.41
C ASP A 142 -3.00 17.56 -20.80
N ILE A 143 -4.25 17.61 -21.27
CA ILE A 143 -5.22 18.62 -20.87
C ILE A 143 -5.57 18.54 -19.38
N GLU A 144 -5.59 17.34 -18.83
CA GLU A 144 -5.88 17.07 -17.43
C GLU A 144 -4.82 17.62 -16.48
N SER A 145 -3.55 17.59 -16.91
CA SER A 145 -2.41 18.05 -16.10
C SER A 145 -2.16 19.56 -16.20
N ALA A 146 -2.72 20.24 -17.20
CA ALA A 146 -2.42 21.63 -17.50
C ALA A 146 -2.62 22.61 -16.32
N PRO A 147 -3.70 22.55 -15.52
CA PRO A 147 -3.88 23.43 -14.37
C PRO A 147 -2.82 23.22 -13.28
N PHE A 148 -2.36 21.98 -13.08
CA PHE A 148 -1.33 21.64 -12.10
C PHE A 148 0.04 22.10 -12.55
N VAL A 149 0.39 21.92 -13.83
CA VAL A 149 1.66 22.43 -14.39
C VAL A 149 1.73 23.95 -14.26
N GLU A 150 0.64 24.66 -14.58
CA GLU A 150 0.56 26.11 -14.43
C GLU A 150 0.67 26.53 -12.95
N ALA A 151 0.01 25.82 -12.03
CA ALA A 151 0.12 26.07 -10.61
C ALA A 151 1.56 25.88 -10.09
N LEU A 152 2.25 24.81 -10.51
CA LEU A 152 3.64 24.55 -10.12
C LEU A 152 4.61 25.58 -10.71
N ARG A 153 4.37 26.06 -11.93
CA ARG A 153 5.14 27.18 -12.53
C ARG A 153 5.00 28.45 -11.70
N GLN A 154 3.78 28.79 -11.29
CA GLN A 154 3.53 29.93 -10.39
C GLN A 154 4.14 29.70 -9.01
N PHE A 155 4.03 28.47 -8.49
CA PHE A 155 4.57 28.12 -7.17
C PHE A 155 6.09 28.24 -7.12
N GLN A 156 6.81 27.81 -8.16
CA GLN A 156 8.25 28.00 -8.26
C GLN A 156 8.64 29.50 -8.15
N PHE A 157 7.88 30.38 -8.78
CA PHE A 157 8.10 31.81 -8.65
C PHE A 157 7.78 32.34 -7.26
N ARG A 158 6.70 31.82 -6.64
CA ARG A 158 6.22 32.22 -5.30
C ARG A 158 7.21 31.86 -4.19
N VAL A 159 7.78 30.66 -4.22
CA VAL A 159 8.68 30.17 -3.16
C VAL A 159 10.16 30.49 -3.40
N GLY A 160 10.51 30.93 -4.59
CA GLY A 160 11.89 31.14 -5.01
C GLY A 160 12.57 29.89 -5.55
N GLN A 161 13.51 30.10 -6.46
CA GLN A 161 14.22 28.98 -7.10
C GLN A 161 15.05 28.15 -6.11
N GLU A 162 15.59 28.76 -5.08
CA GLU A 162 16.37 28.13 -4.02
C GLU A 162 15.57 27.12 -3.19
N ASN A 163 14.23 27.28 -3.16
CA ASN A 163 13.31 26.40 -2.42
C ASN A 163 12.56 25.41 -3.33
N PHE A 164 12.92 25.33 -4.61
CA PHE A 164 12.23 24.50 -5.59
C PHE A 164 13.23 23.76 -6.49
N ALA A 165 13.09 22.45 -6.60
CA ALA A 165 13.88 21.63 -7.53
C ALA A 165 12.96 20.75 -8.38
N LEU A 166 13.14 20.76 -9.70
CA LEU A 166 12.35 19.99 -10.65
C LEU A 166 13.15 18.85 -11.22
N ILE A 167 12.70 17.62 -10.93
CA ILE A 167 13.20 16.40 -11.58
C ILE A 167 12.20 16.01 -12.66
N HIS A 168 12.66 15.88 -13.89
CA HIS A 168 11.85 15.33 -14.98
C HIS A 168 12.19 13.86 -15.18
N VAL A 169 11.19 12.99 -15.00
CA VAL A 169 11.32 11.56 -15.27
C VAL A 169 10.91 11.27 -16.71
N SER A 170 11.74 10.56 -17.45
CA SER A 170 11.50 10.30 -18.87
C SER A 170 12.06 8.96 -19.30
N LEU A 171 11.40 8.34 -20.27
CA LEU A 171 11.84 7.06 -20.85
C LEU A 171 12.89 7.26 -21.95
N VAL A 172 13.99 6.51 -21.86
CA VAL A 172 14.99 6.33 -22.92
C VAL A 172 14.89 4.88 -23.42
N PRO A 173 14.05 4.63 -24.43
CA PRO A 173 13.82 3.26 -24.89
C PRO A 173 15.05 2.68 -25.62
N LEU A 174 15.22 1.38 -25.47
CA LEU A 174 16.23 0.60 -26.21
C LEU A 174 15.54 0.01 -27.45
N ILE A 175 15.90 0.50 -28.64
CA ILE A 175 15.33 0.04 -29.91
C ILE A 175 16.46 -0.43 -30.83
N GLY A 176 16.43 -1.70 -31.20
CA GLY A 176 17.47 -2.30 -32.03
C GLY A 176 18.86 -2.27 -31.38
N GLY A 177 18.92 -2.36 -30.05
CA GLY A 177 20.17 -2.29 -29.27
C GLY A 177 20.71 -0.87 -29.04
N GLU A 178 20.01 0.17 -29.48
CA GLU A 178 20.43 1.57 -29.36
C GLU A 178 19.49 2.36 -28.44
N GLN A 179 20.05 3.13 -27.49
CA GLN A 179 19.30 4.01 -26.59
C GLN A 179 18.82 5.26 -27.32
N LYS A 180 17.49 5.45 -27.42
CA LYS A 180 16.87 6.53 -28.20
C LYS A 180 16.49 7.72 -27.30
N THR A 181 17.08 8.88 -27.54
CA THR A 181 16.90 10.10 -26.75
C THR A 181 15.76 11.01 -27.24
N LYS A 182 15.17 10.75 -28.40
CA LYS A 182 14.14 11.62 -28.99
C LYS A 182 12.88 11.80 -28.11
N PRO A 183 12.34 10.75 -27.46
CA PRO A 183 11.18 10.91 -26.56
C PRO A 183 11.48 11.91 -25.43
N THR A 184 12.61 11.75 -24.74
CA THR A 184 13.04 12.66 -23.68
C THR A 184 13.23 14.11 -24.18
N GLN A 185 13.86 14.29 -25.35
CA GLN A 185 14.04 15.61 -25.94
C GLN A 185 12.68 16.29 -26.26
N ALA A 186 11.70 15.52 -26.74
CA ALA A 186 10.35 16.03 -27.01
C ALA A 186 9.64 16.45 -25.69
N ALA A 187 9.63 15.56 -24.69
CA ALA A 187 9.01 15.86 -23.39
C ALA A 187 9.61 17.11 -22.71
N ILE A 188 10.95 17.25 -22.74
CA ILE A 188 11.61 18.44 -22.17
C ILE A 188 11.28 19.70 -22.97
N ARG A 189 11.16 19.62 -24.29
CA ARG A 189 10.74 20.76 -25.11
C ARG A 189 9.33 21.21 -24.75
N ASP A 190 8.43 20.25 -24.57
CA ASP A 190 7.04 20.53 -24.23
C ASP A 190 6.93 21.11 -22.80
N LEU A 191 7.65 20.58 -21.81
CA LEU A 191 7.77 21.12 -20.47
C LEU A 191 8.25 22.59 -20.48
N ARG A 192 9.27 22.89 -21.30
CA ARG A 192 9.76 24.27 -21.46
C ARG A 192 8.75 25.18 -22.13
N GLY A 193 7.98 24.67 -23.07
CA GLY A 193 6.86 25.40 -23.69
C GLY A 193 5.83 25.85 -22.65
N LEU A 194 5.69 25.10 -21.56
CA LEU A 194 4.85 25.42 -20.41
C LEU A 194 5.54 26.30 -19.35
N GLY A 195 6.80 26.73 -19.59
CA GLY A 195 7.54 27.65 -18.73
C GLY A 195 8.27 27.02 -17.54
N LEU A 196 8.40 25.70 -17.50
CA LEU A 196 9.20 24.96 -16.50
C LEU A 196 10.48 24.43 -17.12
N VAL A 197 11.59 24.50 -16.37
CA VAL A 197 12.89 23.96 -16.78
C VAL A 197 13.35 22.95 -15.74
N PRO A 198 13.68 21.72 -16.15
CA PRO A 198 14.13 20.72 -15.18
C PRO A 198 15.53 21.06 -14.67
N ASP A 199 15.74 20.86 -13.38
CA ASP A 199 17.04 20.91 -12.74
C ASP A 199 17.80 19.58 -12.89
N MET A 200 17.06 18.47 -13.10
CA MET A 200 17.62 17.13 -13.26
C MET A 200 16.72 16.28 -14.16
N ILE A 201 17.30 15.34 -14.88
CA ILE A 201 16.60 14.33 -15.66
C ILE A 201 16.88 12.97 -15.05
N ALA A 202 15.84 12.26 -14.64
CA ALA A 202 15.89 10.85 -14.30
C ALA A 202 15.45 10.03 -15.52
N ALA A 203 16.41 9.47 -16.23
CA ALA A 203 16.19 8.75 -17.47
C ALA A 203 15.99 7.26 -17.20
N ARG A 204 14.76 6.79 -17.33
CA ARG A 204 14.42 5.37 -17.24
C ARG A 204 14.89 4.63 -18.48
N CYS A 205 15.60 3.54 -18.30
CA CYS A 205 16.19 2.76 -19.39
C CYS A 205 16.34 1.29 -18.97
N ALA A 206 16.41 0.38 -19.92
CA ALA A 206 16.60 -1.05 -19.63
C ALA A 206 18.03 -1.37 -19.16
N THR A 207 19.02 -0.64 -19.68
CA THR A 207 20.45 -0.82 -19.40
C THR A 207 21.07 0.50 -18.92
N PRO A 208 22.22 0.49 -18.23
CA PRO A 208 22.92 1.71 -17.87
C PRO A 208 23.08 2.67 -19.05
N LEU A 209 22.92 3.98 -18.80
CA LEU A 209 23.07 4.99 -19.86
C LEU A 209 24.51 5.05 -20.36
N GLU A 210 24.67 5.07 -21.69
CA GLU A 210 25.96 5.31 -22.33
C GLU A 210 26.39 6.78 -22.18
N HIS A 211 27.70 7.03 -22.05
CA HIS A 211 28.22 8.40 -21.95
C HIS A 211 27.82 9.29 -23.11
N ALA A 212 27.78 8.73 -24.34
CA ALA A 212 27.32 9.45 -25.52
C ALA A 212 25.86 9.90 -25.41
N VAL A 213 25.01 9.07 -24.80
CA VAL A 213 23.58 9.36 -24.54
C VAL A 213 23.43 10.44 -23.47
N ILE A 214 24.19 10.35 -22.38
CA ILE A 214 24.22 11.37 -21.32
C ILE A 214 24.62 12.73 -21.90
N ASN A 215 25.72 12.79 -22.67
CA ASN A 215 26.17 14.04 -23.31
C ASN A 215 25.13 14.61 -24.28
N LYS A 216 24.47 13.74 -25.04
CA LYS A 216 23.40 14.14 -25.97
C LYS A 216 22.18 14.70 -25.23
N LEU A 217 21.71 14.03 -24.15
CA LEU A 217 20.63 14.55 -23.32
C LEU A 217 21.02 15.88 -22.66
N SER A 218 22.21 15.96 -22.07
CA SER A 218 22.75 17.19 -21.49
C SER A 218 22.69 18.36 -22.47
N MET A 219 23.20 18.19 -23.68
CA MET A 219 23.23 19.21 -24.71
C MET A 219 21.82 19.64 -25.16
N PHE A 220 20.93 18.71 -25.48
CA PHE A 220 19.58 19.02 -25.99
C PHE A 220 18.61 19.46 -24.92
N CYS A 221 18.78 19.02 -23.69
CA CYS A 221 17.92 19.36 -22.57
C CYS A 221 18.45 20.50 -21.71
N HIS A 222 19.68 21.01 -22.00
CA HIS A 222 20.37 22.10 -21.31
C HIS A 222 20.48 21.88 -19.78
N VAL A 223 20.87 20.67 -19.38
CA VAL A 223 21.25 20.31 -18.03
C VAL A 223 22.70 19.83 -18.02
N GLY A 224 23.40 19.92 -16.91
CA GLY A 224 24.76 19.38 -16.84
C GLY A 224 24.79 17.86 -17.02
N PRO A 225 25.90 17.27 -17.52
CA PRO A 225 26.00 15.82 -17.65
C PRO A 225 25.78 15.06 -16.33
N ASN A 226 26.14 15.65 -15.20
CA ASN A 226 25.93 15.14 -13.85
C ASN A 226 24.50 15.36 -13.30
N GLN A 227 23.63 15.96 -14.09
CA GLN A 227 22.21 16.15 -13.82
C GLN A 227 21.34 15.19 -14.67
N VAL A 228 21.96 14.30 -15.44
CA VAL A 228 21.29 13.22 -16.17
C VAL A 228 21.58 11.91 -15.46
N LEU A 229 20.61 11.39 -14.73
CA LEU A 229 20.72 10.15 -13.97
C LEU A 229 20.06 9.00 -14.73
N GLY A 230 20.76 7.88 -14.85
CA GLY A 230 20.19 6.65 -15.42
C GLY A 230 19.48 5.83 -14.34
N VAL A 231 18.21 5.51 -14.58
CA VAL A 231 17.41 4.59 -13.75
C VAL A 231 17.19 3.32 -14.56
N HIS A 232 18.15 2.42 -14.51
CA HIS A 232 18.09 1.16 -15.27
C HIS A 232 17.47 0.02 -14.47
N ASP A 233 17.18 -1.09 -15.14
CA ASP A 233 16.66 -2.29 -14.52
C ASP A 233 17.62 -2.80 -13.43
N VAL A 234 17.05 -3.12 -12.29
CA VAL A 234 17.74 -3.66 -11.11
C VAL A 234 16.96 -4.86 -10.58
N ASN A 235 17.62 -5.73 -9.82
CA ASN A 235 17.00 -6.94 -9.28
C ASN A 235 15.82 -6.66 -8.30
N SER A 236 15.82 -5.49 -7.69
CA SER A 236 14.75 -5.04 -6.81
C SER A 236 14.70 -3.51 -6.80
N THR A 237 13.50 -2.94 -6.74
CA THR A 237 13.29 -1.49 -6.65
C THR A 237 13.98 -0.87 -5.44
N TYR A 238 14.25 -1.65 -4.39
CA TYR A 238 15.00 -1.19 -3.20
C TYR A 238 16.47 -0.88 -3.46
N HIS A 239 17.02 -1.27 -4.63
CA HIS A 239 18.37 -0.86 -5.04
C HIS A 239 18.42 0.53 -5.70
N VAL A 240 17.28 1.03 -6.19
CA VAL A 240 17.22 2.33 -6.91
C VAL A 240 17.75 3.50 -6.06
N PRO A 241 17.45 3.63 -4.76
CA PRO A 241 18.05 4.69 -3.94
C PRO A 241 19.58 4.67 -3.96
N LEU A 242 20.17 3.48 -3.84
CA LEU A 242 21.64 3.34 -3.85
C LEU A 242 22.22 3.66 -5.23
N LEU A 243 21.52 3.30 -6.31
CA LEU A 243 21.90 3.64 -7.69
C LEU A 243 21.91 5.17 -7.89
N LEU A 244 20.92 5.88 -7.41
CA LEU A 244 20.82 7.34 -7.51
C LEU A 244 21.86 8.05 -6.61
N GLU A 245 22.12 7.51 -5.41
CA GLU A 245 23.19 7.99 -4.52
C GLU A 245 24.54 7.95 -5.21
N GLN A 246 24.89 6.81 -5.84
CA GLN A 246 26.16 6.61 -6.54
C GLN A 246 26.35 7.60 -7.70
N GLN A 247 25.27 8.01 -8.36
CA GLN A 247 25.29 8.99 -9.44
C GLN A 247 25.30 10.45 -8.96
N GLY A 248 25.34 10.69 -7.63
CA GLY A 248 25.54 12.00 -7.05
C GLY A 248 24.28 12.82 -6.78
N MET A 249 23.09 12.19 -6.77
CA MET A 249 21.81 12.86 -6.51
C MET A 249 21.82 13.65 -5.18
N VAL A 250 22.36 13.08 -4.11
CA VAL A 250 22.48 13.75 -2.79
C VAL A 250 23.26 15.05 -2.91
N LYS A 251 24.45 15.02 -3.51
CA LYS A 251 25.31 16.21 -3.69
C LYS A 251 24.65 17.29 -4.57
N PHE A 252 23.77 16.85 -5.46
CA PHE A 252 22.99 17.79 -6.26
C PHE A 252 22.01 18.56 -5.38
N PHE A 253 21.21 17.87 -4.54
CA PHE A 253 20.23 18.52 -3.67
C PHE A 253 20.87 19.40 -2.60
N GLU A 254 21.97 18.98 -1.99
CA GLU A 254 22.74 19.81 -1.04
C GLU A 254 23.03 21.19 -1.64
N ARG A 255 23.47 21.24 -2.91
CA ARG A 255 23.80 22.50 -3.60
C ARG A 255 22.56 23.23 -4.10
N ARG A 256 21.60 22.48 -4.68
CA ARG A 256 20.44 23.08 -5.37
C ARG A 256 19.44 23.72 -4.40
N LEU A 257 19.24 23.11 -3.26
CA LEU A 257 18.35 23.57 -2.20
C LEU A 257 19.11 24.28 -1.07
N ASN A 258 20.40 24.54 -1.24
CA ASN A 258 21.26 25.20 -0.26
C ASN A 258 21.15 24.61 1.15
N LEU A 259 21.13 23.26 1.24
CA LEU A 259 20.98 22.54 2.50
C LEU A 259 22.28 22.59 3.30
N ASP A 260 22.32 23.33 4.39
CA ASP A 260 23.43 23.28 5.34
C ASP A 260 23.24 22.13 6.34
N LEU A 261 23.54 20.89 5.88
CA LEU A 261 23.39 19.68 6.67
C LEU A 261 24.22 19.67 7.97
N ALA A 262 25.24 20.50 8.04
CA ALA A 262 26.06 20.63 9.25
C ALA A 262 25.37 21.47 10.33
N ARG A 263 24.63 22.49 9.91
CA ARG A 263 24.01 23.48 10.78
C ARG A 263 22.57 23.14 11.13
N ASP A 264 21.81 22.68 10.13
CA ASP A 264 20.35 22.59 10.21
C ASP A 264 19.84 21.25 10.75
N ILE A 265 20.70 20.23 10.84
CA ILE A 265 20.29 18.88 11.29
C ILE A 265 20.94 18.55 12.63
N SER A 266 20.11 18.17 13.61
CA SER A 266 20.60 17.76 14.92
C SER A 266 21.49 16.50 14.86
N PRO A 267 22.43 16.33 15.79
CA PRO A 267 23.26 15.12 15.86
C PRO A 267 22.44 13.82 15.96
N GLU A 268 21.28 13.87 16.64
CA GLU A 268 20.38 12.74 16.78
C GLU A 268 19.77 12.35 15.43
N MET A 269 19.26 13.31 14.68
CA MET A 269 18.68 13.08 13.36
C MET A 269 19.72 12.56 12.36
N LYS A 270 20.96 13.09 12.41
CA LYS A 270 22.08 12.54 11.64
C LYS A 270 22.35 11.08 11.96
N LYS A 271 22.34 10.72 13.27
CA LYS A 271 22.52 9.33 13.70
C LYS A 271 21.38 8.43 13.18
N LYS A 272 20.12 8.88 13.28
CA LYS A 272 18.94 8.15 12.73
C LYS A 272 19.09 7.94 11.22
N GLY A 273 19.49 8.97 10.48
CA GLY A 273 19.70 8.89 9.02
C GLY A 273 20.81 7.90 8.65
N LEU A 274 21.96 7.93 9.33
CA LEU A 274 23.05 6.98 9.11
C LEU A 274 22.65 5.55 9.42
N GLU A 275 21.87 5.34 10.47
CA GLU A 275 21.34 4.01 10.83
C GLU A 275 20.35 3.51 9.79
N LEU A 276 19.44 4.36 9.30
CA LEU A 276 18.53 4.03 8.20
C LEU A 276 19.32 3.61 6.95
N ARG A 277 20.34 4.38 6.57
CA ARG A 277 21.22 4.05 5.44
C ARG A 277 21.91 2.71 5.60
N ARG A 278 22.42 2.41 6.81
CA ARG A 278 23.06 1.13 7.13
C ARG A 278 22.09 -0.03 6.96
N ARG A 279 20.92 0.06 7.61
CA ARG A 279 19.88 -0.97 7.55
C ARG A 279 19.39 -1.20 6.12
N TRP A 280 19.23 -0.13 5.33
CA TRP A 280 18.81 -0.24 3.92
C TRP A 280 19.86 -0.96 3.06
N LYS A 281 21.15 -0.66 3.26
CA LYS A 281 22.25 -1.37 2.59
C LYS A 281 22.31 -2.84 2.98
N GLU A 282 22.09 -3.16 4.23
CA GLU A 282 22.04 -4.53 4.72
C GLU A 282 20.88 -5.31 4.09
N LEU A 283 19.69 -4.70 4.03
CA LEU A 283 18.50 -5.28 3.38
C LEU A 283 18.78 -5.64 1.91
N THR A 284 19.29 -4.71 1.14
CA THR A 284 19.58 -4.91 -0.29
C THR A 284 20.68 -5.94 -0.51
N SER A 285 21.74 -5.90 0.29
CA SER A 285 22.86 -6.86 0.20
C SER A 285 22.44 -8.27 0.66
N ALA A 286 21.55 -8.38 1.64
CA ALA A 286 20.98 -9.66 2.05
C ALA A 286 20.13 -10.28 0.94
N GLN A 287 19.32 -9.47 0.27
CA GLN A 287 18.49 -9.91 -0.86
C GLN A 287 19.33 -10.51 -1.99
N GLU A 288 20.46 -9.92 -2.33
CA GLU A 288 21.36 -10.43 -3.39
C GLU A 288 22.00 -11.77 -3.03
N ARG A 289 22.28 -12.01 -1.75
CA ARG A 289 22.94 -13.24 -1.27
C ARG A 289 21.96 -14.38 -0.97
N THR A 290 20.68 -14.11 -0.90
CA THR A 290 19.65 -15.09 -0.56
C THR A 290 19.42 -16.05 -1.72
N VAL A 291 19.62 -17.36 -1.49
CA VAL A 291 19.45 -18.44 -2.47
C VAL A 291 18.20 -19.26 -2.18
N ASP A 292 17.92 -19.52 -0.91
CA ASP A 292 16.78 -20.32 -0.47
C ASP A 292 15.45 -19.67 -0.85
N ARG A 293 14.51 -20.49 -1.34
CA ARG A 293 13.23 -20.03 -1.87
C ARG A 293 12.08 -20.39 -0.95
N VAL A 294 11.07 -19.53 -0.92
CA VAL A 294 9.75 -19.82 -0.35
C VAL A 294 8.68 -19.63 -1.42
N GLU A 295 7.84 -20.65 -1.61
CA GLU A 295 6.77 -20.61 -2.60
C GLU A 295 5.44 -20.29 -1.93
N ILE A 296 4.83 -19.19 -2.34
CA ILE A 296 3.51 -18.74 -1.89
C ILE A 296 2.57 -18.70 -3.09
N VAL A 297 1.36 -19.21 -2.89
CA VAL A 297 0.28 -19.16 -3.89
C VAL A 297 -0.72 -18.07 -3.46
N LEU A 298 -0.93 -17.10 -4.34
CA LEU A 298 -1.95 -16.07 -4.20
C LEU A 298 -3.18 -16.51 -5.01
N VAL A 299 -4.29 -16.77 -4.31
CA VAL A 299 -5.58 -17.10 -4.94
C VAL A 299 -6.46 -15.86 -4.89
N GLY A 300 -6.58 -15.18 -6.02
CA GLY A 300 -7.20 -13.86 -6.10
C GLY A 300 -8.22 -13.72 -7.23
N LYS A 301 -8.93 -12.59 -7.25
CA LYS A 301 -9.94 -12.23 -8.25
C LYS A 301 -9.43 -11.27 -9.33
N TYR A 302 -8.32 -10.56 -9.06
CA TYR A 302 -7.78 -9.48 -9.89
C TYR A 302 -6.37 -9.82 -10.37
N THR A 303 -6.16 -11.06 -10.81
CA THR A 303 -4.84 -11.58 -11.17
C THR A 303 -4.34 -11.12 -12.52
N SER A 304 -5.21 -10.53 -13.34
CA SER A 304 -4.88 -9.98 -14.67
C SER A 304 -4.00 -8.72 -14.59
N LEU A 305 -4.11 -7.93 -13.52
CA LEU A 305 -3.29 -6.76 -13.26
C LEU A 305 -2.58 -6.92 -11.91
N GLN A 306 -1.25 -7.06 -11.93
CA GLN A 306 -0.47 -7.29 -10.70
C GLN A 306 -0.57 -6.13 -9.70
N ASP A 307 -0.74 -4.90 -10.19
CA ASP A 307 -0.86 -3.71 -9.36
C ASP A 307 -2.17 -3.70 -8.52
N SER A 308 -3.15 -4.56 -8.85
CA SER A 308 -4.37 -4.74 -8.05
C SER A 308 -4.11 -5.32 -6.64
N TYR A 309 -2.97 -5.97 -6.43
CA TYR A 309 -2.54 -6.57 -5.16
C TYR A 309 -1.14 -6.12 -4.76
N ILE A 310 -0.73 -4.91 -5.17
CA ILE A 310 0.67 -4.48 -4.98
C ILE A 310 1.09 -4.46 -3.51
N SER A 311 0.24 -4.03 -2.57
CA SER A 311 0.56 -4.06 -1.14
C SER A 311 0.68 -5.48 -0.60
N VAL A 312 -0.15 -6.42 -1.07
CA VAL A 312 -0.03 -7.86 -0.73
C VAL A 312 1.32 -8.40 -1.21
N VAL A 313 1.69 -8.13 -2.46
CA VAL A 313 2.99 -8.55 -3.03
C VAL A 313 4.15 -7.95 -2.23
N LYS A 314 4.09 -6.63 -1.94
CA LYS A 314 5.13 -5.97 -1.16
C LYS A 314 5.23 -6.49 0.27
N ALA A 315 4.12 -6.77 0.93
CA ALA A 315 4.13 -7.36 2.26
C ALA A 315 4.75 -8.77 2.27
N LEU A 316 4.47 -9.60 1.25
CA LEU A 316 5.14 -10.89 1.07
C LEU A 316 6.64 -10.74 0.78
N GLU A 317 7.04 -9.76 -0.03
CA GLU A 317 8.46 -9.43 -0.28
C GLU A 317 9.16 -9.04 1.03
N HIS A 318 8.59 -8.14 1.83
CA HIS A 318 9.15 -7.70 3.12
C HIS A 318 9.30 -8.88 4.10
N ALA A 319 8.27 -9.71 4.23
CA ALA A 319 8.30 -10.90 5.06
C ALA A 319 9.37 -11.91 4.59
N SER A 320 9.49 -12.09 3.27
CA SER A 320 10.50 -12.99 2.70
C SER A 320 11.93 -12.49 2.92
N LEU A 321 12.15 -11.16 2.83
CA LEU A 321 13.43 -10.53 3.16
C LEU A 321 13.79 -10.75 4.63
N ARG A 322 12.83 -10.59 5.55
CA ARG A 322 13.03 -10.84 6.99
C ARG A 322 13.39 -12.29 7.28
N CYS A 323 12.71 -13.23 6.62
CA CYS A 323 12.98 -14.67 6.73
C CYS A 323 14.23 -15.13 5.95
N GLN A 324 14.94 -14.23 5.28
CA GLN A 324 16.08 -14.54 4.40
C GLN A 324 15.72 -15.60 3.36
N ARG A 325 14.58 -15.41 2.68
CA ARG A 325 14.10 -16.28 1.60
C ARG A 325 13.82 -15.48 0.34
N LYS A 326 14.05 -16.08 -0.82
CA LYS A 326 13.63 -15.52 -2.11
C LYS A 326 12.18 -15.91 -2.36
N LEU A 327 11.30 -14.92 -2.43
CA LEU A 327 9.87 -15.14 -2.73
C LEU A 327 9.70 -15.71 -4.15
N VAL A 328 8.94 -16.78 -4.26
CA VAL A 328 8.39 -17.31 -5.50
C VAL A 328 6.87 -17.22 -5.39
N LEU A 329 6.29 -16.19 -5.99
CA LEU A 329 4.85 -15.95 -5.96
C LEU A 329 4.19 -16.56 -7.19
N LYS A 330 3.25 -17.48 -6.97
CA LYS A 330 2.41 -18.06 -8.01
C LYS A 330 1.01 -17.47 -7.92
N TRP A 331 0.52 -17.01 -9.04
CA TRP A 331 -0.80 -16.39 -9.18
C TRP A 331 -1.81 -17.43 -9.64
N VAL A 332 -2.94 -17.50 -8.96
CA VAL A 332 -4.08 -18.36 -9.30
C VAL A 332 -5.32 -17.49 -9.37
N GLU A 333 -5.94 -17.42 -10.54
CA GLU A 333 -7.27 -16.82 -10.68
C GLU A 333 -8.28 -17.71 -9.96
N SER A 334 -9.00 -17.16 -8.99
CA SER A 334 -9.85 -17.95 -8.11
C SER A 334 -10.96 -18.70 -8.85
N SER A 335 -11.50 -18.12 -9.93
CA SER A 335 -12.51 -18.78 -10.77
C SER A 335 -11.99 -20.03 -11.49
N ASP A 336 -10.67 -20.23 -11.61
CA ASP A 336 -10.08 -21.42 -12.21
C ASP A 336 -10.07 -22.62 -11.25
N LEU A 337 -10.36 -22.41 -9.97
CA LEU A 337 -10.55 -23.49 -8.98
C LEU A 337 -12.02 -23.91 -8.84
N GLU A 338 -12.95 -23.24 -9.52
CA GLU A 338 -14.37 -23.56 -9.48
C GLU A 338 -14.71 -24.79 -10.35
N PRO A 339 -15.71 -25.61 -9.98
CA PRO A 339 -16.06 -26.83 -10.72
C PRO A 339 -16.39 -26.59 -12.21
N GLN A 340 -16.99 -25.44 -12.54
CA GLN A 340 -17.31 -25.10 -13.92
C GLN A 340 -16.05 -24.96 -14.80
N ALA A 341 -14.96 -24.46 -14.23
CA ALA A 341 -13.68 -24.29 -14.93
C ALA A 341 -13.10 -25.64 -15.42
N GLN A 342 -13.42 -26.75 -14.75
CA GLN A 342 -12.96 -28.08 -15.17
C GLN A 342 -13.46 -28.45 -16.57
N THR A 343 -14.66 -27.98 -16.96
CA THR A 343 -15.24 -28.26 -18.27
C THR A 343 -15.00 -27.14 -19.27
N GLU A 344 -15.05 -25.88 -18.82
CA GLU A 344 -14.96 -24.72 -19.69
C GLU A 344 -13.51 -24.32 -20.01
N ARG A 345 -12.61 -24.47 -19.03
CA ARG A 345 -11.18 -24.07 -19.08
C ARG A 345 -10.29 -25.13 -18.42
N PRO A 346 -10.25 -26.37 -18.98
CA PRO A 346 -9.58 -27.50 -18.31
C PRO A 346 -8.08 -27.29 -18.11
N VAL A 347 -7.41 -26.56 -18.98
CA VAL A 347 -5.95 -26.30 -18.85
C VAL A 347 -5.70 -25.39 -17.66
N GLU A 348 -6.41 -24.29 -17.55
CA GLU A 348 -6.31 -23.31 -16.46
C GLU A 348 -6.71 -23.96 -15.12
N TYR A 349 -7.77 -24.77 -15.11
CA TYR A 349 -8.19 -25.53 -13.93
C TYR A 349 -7.09 -26.46 -13.43
N HIS A 350 -6.49 -27.26 -14.31
CA HIS A 350 -5.42 -28.18 -13.90
C HIS A 350 -4.16 -27.45 -13.46
N GLN A 351 -3.80 -26.34 -14.08
CA GLN A 351 -2.68 -25.50 -13.65
C GLN A 351 -2.94 -24.87 -12.27
N ALA A 352 -4.13 -24.34 -12.04
CA ALA A 352 -4.54 -23.76 -10.76
C ALA A 352 -4.43 -24.81 -9.63
N TRP A 353 -4.96 -26.01 -9.85
CA TRP A 353 -4.84 -27.11 -8.91
C TRP A 353 -3.39 -27.58 -8.72
N GLN A 354 -2.58 -27.63 -9.75
CA GLN A 354 -1.16 -27.97 -9.63
C GLN A 354 -0.43 -26.97 -8.72
N HIS A 355 -0.68 -25.67 -8.90
CA HIS A 355 -0.12 -24.64 -8.03
C HIS A 355 -0.62 -24.79 -6.60
N LEU A 356 -1.92 -24.98 -6.40
CA LEU A 356 -2.51 -25.10 -5.06
C LEU A 356 -1.96 -26.34 -4.32
N CYS A 357 -1.85 -27.48 -5.00
CA CYS A 357 -1.32 -28.73 -4.40
C CYS A 357 0.16 -28.64 -4.03
N SER A 358 0.95 -27.84 -4.74
CA SER A 358 2.38 -27.64 -4.49
C SER A 358 2.69 -26.51 -3.51
N ALA A 359 1.68 -25.73 -3.10
CA ALA A 359 1.85 -24.56 -2.26
C ALA A 359 2.52 -24.87 -0.93
N LYS A 360 3.49 -24.06 -0.54
CA LYS A 360 4.07 -24.04 0.81
C LYS A 360 3.34 -23.08 1.75
N GLY A 361 2.66 -22.09 1.18
CA GLY A 361 1.75 -21.19 1.86
C GLY A 361 0.74 -20.63 0.87
N ILE A 362 -0.46 -20.34 1.34
CA ILE A 362 -1.57 -19.84 0.53
C ILE A 362 -2.04 -18.51 1.12
N ILE A 363 -2.20 -17.50 0.26
CA ILE A 363 -2.83 -16.25 0.63
C ILE A 363 -4.08 -16.02 -0.22
N VAL A 364 -5.19 -15.65 0.46
CA VAL A 364 -6.44 -15.25 -0.18
C VAL A 364 -6.71 -13.81 0.22
N PRO A 365 -6.46 -12.85 -0.68
CA PRO A 365 -6.59 -11.42 -0.40
C PRO A 365 -8.04 -10.95 -0.41
N GLY A 366 -8.25 -9.66 -0.10
CA GLY A 366 -9.52 -8.97 -0.21
C GLY A 366 -10.04 -8.88 -1.64
N GLY A 367 -11.31 -8.53 -1.78
CA GLY A 367 -11.99 -8.34 -3.07
C GLY A 367 -13.47 -8.11 -2.87
N PHE A 368 -14.19 -7.80 -3.96
CA PHE A 368 -15.64 -7.56 -3.96
C PHE A 368 -16.36 -8.43 -4.98
N GLY A 369 -17.64 -8.71 -4.72
CA GLY A 369 -18.56 -9.41 -5.63
C GLY A 369 -18.38 -10.93 -5.68
N LYS A 370 -19.27 -11.60 -6.41
CA LYS A 370 -19.48 -13.05 -6.36
C LYS A 370 -18.46 -13.88 -7.16
N ARG A 371 -17.87 -13.33 -8.24
CA ARG A 371 -16.97 -14.08 -9.13
C ARG A 371 -15.80 -14.71 -8.36
N GLY A 372 -15.52 -15.99 -8.57
CA GLY A 372 -14.35 -16.69 -8.03
C GLY A 372 -14.41 -17.02 -6.53
N THR A 373 -15.53 -16.77 -5.84
CA THR A 373 -15.60 -16.98 -4.39
C THR A 373 -15.61 -18.43 -3.98
N GLU A 374 -16.20 -19.32 -4.76
CA GLU A 374 -16.16 -20.77 -4.48
C GLU A 374 -14.74 -21.33 -4.66
N GLY A 375 -13.96 -20.78 -5.58
CA GLY A 375 -12.54 -21.10 -5.71
C GLY A 375 -11.71 -20.65 -4.51
N MET A 376 -12.00 -19.47 -3.93
CA MET A 376 -11.36 -19.01 -2.69
C MET A 376 -11.72 -19.91 -1.49
N ILE A 377 -13.00 -20.31 -1.38
CA ILE A 377 -13.47 -21.29 -0.37
C ILE A 377 -12.75 -22.62 -0.54
N THR A 378 -12.57 -23.09 -1.79
CA THR A 378 -11.83 -24.31 -2.10
C THR A 378 -10.37 -24.23 -1.65
N ALA A 379 -9.71 -23.07 -1.85
CA ALA A 379 -8.34 -22.86 -1.39
C ALA A 379 -8.23 -22.87 0.14
N ALA A 380 -9.18 -22.25 0.86
CA ALA A 380 -9.24 -22.28 2.32
C ALA A 380 -9.46 -23.71 2.86
N LYS A 381 -10.36 -24.48 2.23
CA LYS A 381 -10.58 -25.89 2.53
C LYS A 381 -9.32 -26.72 2.37
N TRP A 382 -8.64 -26.57 1.24
CA TRP A 382 -7.38 -27.26 0.97
C TRP A 382 -6.33 -26.96 2.04
N ALA A 383 -6.16 -25.66 2.36
CA ALA A 383 -5.21 -25.23 3.39
C ALA A 383 -5.52 -25.87 4.75
N ARG A 384 -6.78 -25.85 5.19
CA ARG A 384 -7.23 -26.45 6.46
C ARG A 384 -6.99 -27.96 6.50
N GLU A 385 -7.45 -28.70 5.48
CA GLU A 385 -7.37 -30.16 5.45
C GLU A 385 -5.95 -30.70 5.25
N LYS A 386 -5.11 -29.99 4.51
CA LYS A 386 -3.73 -30.39 4.20
C LYS A 386 -2.70 -29.76 5.14
N LYS A 387 -3.15 -28.95 6.11
CA LYS A 387 -2.30 -28.22 7.05
C LYS A 387 -1.25 -27.35 6.33
N VAL A 388 -1.64 -26.70 5.22
CA VAL A 388 -0.80 -25.75 4.49
C VAL A 388 -0.97 -24.36 5.12
N PRO A 389 0.10 -23.64 5.46
CA PRO A 389 0.02 -22.27 5.96
C PRO A 389 -0.91 -21.39 5.13
N TYR A 390 -1.82 -20.66 5.79
CA TYR A 390 -2.88 -19.88 5.18
C TYR A 390 -3.01 -18.49 5.81
N LEU A 391 -3.20 -17.48 4.97
CA LEU A 391 -3.60 -16.14 5.39
C LEU A 391 -4.79 -15.66 4.55
N GLY A 392 -5.93 -15.42 5.21
CA GLY A 392 -7.12 -14.81 4.60
C GLY A 392 -7.29 -13.36 5.01
N ILE A 393 -7.42 -12.45 4.04
CA ILE A 393 -7.54 -11.01 4.29
C ILE A 393 -8.91 -10.53 3.84
N CYS A 394 -9.64 -9.81 4.68
CA CYS A 394 -10.94 -9.21 4.41
C CYS A 394 -11.93 -10.24 3.83
N LEU A 395 -12.18 -10.24 2.52
CA LEU A 395 -13.00 -11.29 1.87
C LEU A 395 -12.42 -12.69 2.08
N GLY A 396 -11.09 -12.86 1.97
CA GLY A 396 -10.43 -14.15 2.19
C GLY A 396 -10.63 -14.69 3.61
N PHE A 397 -10.67 -13.82 4.62
CA PHE A 397 -11.05 -14.17 5.98
C PHE A 397 -12.53 -14.61 6.05
N GLN A 398 -13.44 -13.81 5.50
CA GLN A 398 -14.87 -14.10 5.52
C GLN A 398 -15.18 -15.45 4.86
N LEU A 399 -14.54 -15.72 3.70
CA LEU A 399 -14.75 -16.97 2.97
C LEU A 399 -14.12 -18.19 3.68
N ALA A 400 -13.04 -18.02 4.44
CA ALA A 400 -12.49 -19.08 5.30
C ALA A 400 -13.46 -19.42 6.46
N VAL A 401 -14.17 -18.43 7.01
CA VAL A 401 -15.23 -18.68 8.01
C VAL A 401 -16.44 -19.35 7.38
N VAL A 402 -16.84 -18.96 6.17
CA VAL A 402 -17.92 -19.63 5.42
C VAL A 402 -17.54 -21.09 5.09
N GLU A 403 -16.29 -21.35 4.70
CA GLU A 403 -15.78 -22.69 4.47
C GLU A 403 -15.93 -23.56 5.72
N PHE A 404 -15.48 -23.07 6.87
CA PHE A 404 -15.56 -23.79 8.13
C PHE A 404 -17.02 -24.02 8.55
N ALA A 405 -17.88 -23.02 8.39
CA ALA A 405 -19.31 -23.16 8.67
C ALA A 405 -19.96 -24.25 7.80
N ARG A 406 -19.69 -24.28 6.50
CA ARG A 406 -20.25 -25.28 5.57
C ARG A 406 -19.73 -26.69 5.82
N ASN A 407 -18.40 -26.84 5.88
CA ASN A 407 -17.77 -28.16 5.81
C ASN A 407 -17.48 -28.77 7.19
N VAL A 408 -17.42 -27.96 8.25
CA VAL A 408 -17.14 -28.44 9.62
C VAL A 408 -18.37 -28.34 10.52
N CYS A 409 -19.07 -27.18 10.52
CA CYS A 409 -20.26 -27.00 11.35
C CYS A 409 -21.55 -27.62 10.76
N GLY A 410 -21.51 -28.10 9.49
CA GLY A 410 -22.66 -28.68 8.81
C GLY A 410 -23.73 -27.67 8.38
N MET A 411 -23.38 -26.38 8.33
CA MET A 411 -24.26 -25.28 7.88
C MET A 411 -24.20 -25.18 6.34
N THR A 412 -24.82 -26.12 5.64
CA THR A 412 -24.68 -26.28 4.18
C THR A 412 -25.05 -25.05 3.35
N ASP A 413 -25.98 -24.24 3.85
CA ASP A 413 -26.44 -23.00 3.21
C ASP A 413 -25.70 -21.74 3.70
N ALA A 414 -24.63 -21.91 4.53
CA ALA A 414 -23.83 -20.80 5.02
C ALA A 414 -23.25 -19.98 3.86
N GLY A 415 -23.41 -18.67 3.92
CA GLY A 415 -23.00 -17.77 2.85
C GLY A 415 -22.77 -16.33 3.31
N SER A 416 -22.72 -15.42 2.35
CA SER A 416 -22.52 -13.99 2.59
C SER A 416 -23.63 -13.19 1.91
N GLU A 417 -24.18 -12.20 2.61
CA GLU A 417 -25.13 -11.24 2.03
C GLU A 417 -24.52 -10.38 0.91
N GLU A 418 -23.19 -10.29 0.83
CA GLU A 418 -22.50 -9.64 -0.30
C GLU A 418 -22.66 -10.43 -1.61
N LEU A 419 -22.69 -11.76 -1.50
CA LEU A 419 -22.65 -12.65 -2.65
C LEU A 419 -24.05 -13.08 -3.09
N ASP A 420 -24.98 -13.08 -2.14
CA ASP A 420 -26.38 -13.42 -2.34
C ASP A 420 -27.22 -12.69 -1.27
N GLU A 421 -27.96 -11.67 -1.72
CA GLU A 421 -28.84 -10.87 -0.81
C GLU A 421 -29.95 -11.70 -0.18
N ASP A 422 -30.36 -12.80 -0.83
CA ASP A 422 -31.35 -13.75 -0.35
C ASP A 422 -30.73 -14.96 0.39
N CYS A 423 -29.48 -14.84 0.85
CA CYS A 423 -28.77 -15.90 1.56
C CYS A 423 -29.59 -16.41 2.77
N LYS A 424 -29.93 -17.69 2.75
CA LYS A 424 -30.81 -18.29 3.79
C LYS A 424 -30.13 -18.41 5.14
N ASP A 425 -28.82 -18.61 5.17
CA ASP A 425 -28.02 -18.76 6.39
C ASP A 425 -26.77 -17.87 6.37
N PRO A 426 -26.96 -16.52 6.52
CA PRO A 426 -25.85 -15.58 6.36
C PRO A 426 -24.86 -15.70 7.52
N THR A 427 -23.67 -16.21 7.19
CA THR A 427 -22.49 -16.25 8.06
C THR A 427 -21.74 -14.93 8.01
N VAL A 428 -21.84 -14.21 6.89
CA VAL A 428 -21.33 -12.86 6.68
C VAL A 428 -22.52 -11.94 6.36
N VAL A 429 -22.62 -10.84 7.09
CA VAL A 429 -23.75 -9.90 7.03
C VAL A 429 -23.31 -8.49 6.70
N TYR A 430 -24.22 -7.69 6.14
CA TYR A 430 -24.00 -6.27 5.90
C TYR A 430 -23.94 -5.51 7.23
N MET A 431 -23.03 -4.55 7.35
CA MET A 431 -22.89 -3.74 8.56
C MET A 431 -24.05 -2.73 8.65
N PRO A 432 -24.82 -2.70 9.76
CA PRO A 432 -26.06 -1.94 9.85
C PRO A 432 -25.88 -0.42 9.74
N GLU A 433 -24.72 0.11 10.13
CA GLU A 433 -24.40 1.54 10.10
C GLU A 433 -23.98 2.06 8.72
N ILE A 434 -23.76 1.19 7.73
CA ILE A 434 -23.27 1.59 6.41
C ILE A 434 -24.43 1.89 5.46
N SER A 435 -24.34 2.99 4.70
CA SER A 435 -25.35 3.36 3.71
C SER A 435 -25.34 2.40 2.50
N ARG A 436 -26.50 1.88 2.13
CA ARG A 436 -26.68 1.04 0.91
C ARG A 436 -26.81 1.87 -0.37
N THR A 437 -27.09 3.17 -0.27
CA THR A 437 -27.38 4.05 -1.42
C THR A 437 -26.22 4.99 -1.77
N HIS A 438 -25.34 5.28 -0.80
CA HIS A 438 -24.17 6.13 -0.99
C HIS A 438 -22.92 5.27 -0.89
N LEU A 439 -22.19 5.06 -2.00
CA LEU A 439 -21.13 4.04 -2.06
C LEU A 439 -19.72 4.60 -1.85
N GLY A 440 -19.46 5.87 -2.17
CA GLY A 440 -18.13 6.48 -2.02
C GLY A 440 -17.86 6.89 -0.57
N GLY A 441 -16.73 6.46 0.00
CA GLY A 441 -16.28 6.87 1.34
C GLY A 441 -17.15 6.42 2.52
N THR A 442 -17.98 5.38 2.35
CA THR A 442 -18.97 4.94 3.36
C THR A 442 -18.70 3.57 3.96
N MET A 443 -17.56 2.94 3.60
CA MET A 443 -17.14 1.69 4.23
C MET A 443 -16.60 1.94 5.65
N ARG A 444 -16.41 0.89 6.43
CA ARG A 444 -15.56 0.96 7.62
C ARG A 444 -14.12 1.12 7.14
N LEU A 445 -13.58 2.33 7.29
CA LEU A 445 -12.31 2.77 6.72
C LEU A 445 -11.31 3.16 7.81
N GLY A 446 -10.02 3.04 7.44
CA GLY A 446 -8.90 3.57 8.21
C GLY A 446 -8.46 2.68 9.37
N LEU A 447 -7.62 3.27 10.21
CA LEU A 447 -6.97 2.58 11.33
C LEU A 447 -7.97 2.31 12.45
N ARG A 448 -8.10 1.05 12.86
CA ARG A 448 -9.03 0.63 13.92
C ARG A 448 -8.36 -0.36 14.88
N PRO A 449 -8.72 -0.32 16.16
CA PRO A 449 -8.17 -1.26 17.13
C PRO A 449 -8.83 -2.64 17.04
N THR A 450 -8.02 -3.65 17.36
CA THR A 450 -8.43 -5.02 17.55
C THR A 450 -7.87 -5.52 18.87
N LEU A 451 -8.73 -5.99 19.76
CA LEU A 451 -8.36 -6.51 21.09
C LEU A 451 -8.23 -8.03 21.03
N PHE A 452 -7.06 -8.54 21.35
CA PHE A 452 -6.85 -9.97 21.48
C PHE A 452 -7.51 -10.54 22.73
N GLN A 453 -8.18 -11.67 22.58
CA GLN A 453 -8.83 -12.39 23.67
C GLN A 453 -7.79 -13.13 24.52
N GLU A 454 -7.85 -13.00 25.85
CA GLU A 454 -6.88 -13.65 26.76
C GLU A 454 -6.78 -15.16 26.57
N SER A 455 -7.89 -15.82 26.23
CA SER A 455 -7.92 -17.27 25.95
C SER A 455 -7.01 -17.73 24.83
N SER A 456 -6.51 -16.81 24.00
CA SER A 456 -5.61 -17.13 22.88
C SER A 456 -4.11 -17.05 23.23
N LYS A 457 -3.76 -16.52 24.40
CA LYS A 457 -2.39 -16.15 24.78
C LYS A 457 -1.38 -17.30 24.69
N GLU A 458 -1.79 -18.50 25.07
CA GLU A 458 -0.89 -19.65 25.18
C GLU A 458 -0.68 -20.42 23.86
N TRP A 459 -1.64 -20.31 22.91
CA TRP A 459 -1.63 -21.16 21.73
C TRP A 459 -1.61 -20.40 20.39
N SER A 460 -1.99 -19.12 20.39
CA SER A 460 -2.03 -18.29 19.17
C SER A 460 -0.62 -18.10 18.58
N LYS A 461 -0.50 -18.20 17.27
CA LYS A 461 0.74 -17.97 16.52
C LYS A 461 0.85 -16.55 16.01
N ILE A 462 -0.30 -15.90 15.77
CA ILE A 462 -0.28 -14.50 15.32
C ILE A 462 0.04 -13.53 16.44
N ARG A 463 -0.40 -13.80 17.66
CA ARG A 463 -0.23 -12.89 18.80
C ARG A 463 1.23 -12.61 19.16
N PRO A 464 2.15 -13.59 19.24
CA PRO A 464 3.57 -13.34 19.44
C PRO A 464 4.22 -12.48 18.36
N LEU A 465 3.73 -12.56 17.12
CA LEU A 465 4.22 -11.75 16.01
C LEU A 465 3.88 -10.26 16.17
N TYR A 466 2.85 -9.94 16.94
CA TYR A 466 2.51 -8.59 17.41
C TYR A 466 3.09 -8.28 18.81
N GLY A 467 4.19 -8.94 19.20
CA GLY A 467 4.85 -8.69 20.48
C GLY A 467 4.01 -9.03 21.72
N ASP A 468 3.00 -9.88 21.59
CA ASP A 468 1.98 -10.17 22.61
C ASP A 468 1.18 -8.93 23.08
N ASP A 469 1.19 -7.83 22.30
CA ASP A 469 0.38 -6.65 22.60
C ASP A 469 -1.12 -7.05 22.67
N PRO A 470 -1.85 -6.67 23.72
CA PRO A 470 -3.27 -6.96 23.83
C PRO A 470 -4.13 -6.22 22.80
N THR A 471 -3.64 -5.12 22.25
CA THR A 471 -4.38 -4.28 21.29
C THR A 471 -3.52 -3.97 20.08
N ILE A 472 -3.98 -4.38 18.91
CA ILE A 472 -3.33 -4.07 17.64
C ILE A 472 -4.16 -3.07 16.83
N TRP A 473 -3.48 -2.31 15.98
CA TRP A 473 -4.09 -1.29 15.15
C TRP A 473 -3.83 -1.61 13.68
N GLU A 474 -4.93 -1.85 12.92
CA GLU A 474 -4.84 -2.19 11.50
C GLU A 474 -5.85 -1.39 10.68
N ARG A 475 -5.57 -1.21 9.39
CA ARG A 475 -6.43 -0.47 8.46
C ARG A 475 -7.55 -1.35 7.95
N HIS A 476 -8.76 -0.83 7.94
CA HIS A 476 -9.98 -1.50 7.48
C HIS A 476 -10.48 -0.91 6.17
N ARG A 477 -11.13 -1.75 5.35
CA ARG A 477 -11.87 -1.37 4.15
C ARG A 477 -12.92 -2.42 3.83
N HIS A 478 -14.08 -2.38 4.52
CA HIS A 478 -15.13 -3.37 4.31
C HIS A 478 -16.52 -2.84 4.65
N ARG A 479 -17.57 -3.49 4.08
CA ARG A 479 -19.00 -3.24 4.36
C ARG A 479 -19.67 -4.44 5.01
N TYR A 480 -19.03 -5.59 5.02
CA TYR A 480 -19.57 -6.84 5.52
C TYR A 480 -18.69 -7.36 6.65
N GLU A 481 -19.30 -8.07 7.58
CA GLU A 481 -18.62 -8.64 8.75
C GLU A 481 -19.18 -10.02 9.12
N ILE A 482 -18.46 -10.75 9.96
CA ILE A 482 -18.94 -12.04 10.48
C ILE A 482 -20.19 -11.82 11.34
N ASN A 483 -21.22 -12.60 11.08
CA ASN A 483 -22.48 -12.56 11.82
C ASN A 483 -22.27 -12.95 13.28
N PRO A 484 -22.45 -12.04 14.26
CA PRO A 484 -22.24 -12.35 15.68
C PRO A 484 -23.10 -13.52 16.20
N LYS A 485 -24.27 -13.75 15.58
CA LYS A 485 -25.18 -14.84 15.97
C LYS A 485 -24.64 -16.23 15.63
N LYS A 486 -23.64 -16.33 14.76
CA LYS A 486 -23.05 -17.61 14.34
C LYS A 486 -21.77 -17.96 15.10
N VAL A 487 -21.19 -17.01 15.83
CA VAL A 487 -19.87 -17.14 16.48
C VAL A 487 -19.84 -18.31 17.45
N GLU A 488 -20.82 -18.43 18.34
CA GLU A 488 -20.88 -19.51 19.34
C GLU A 488 -20.90 -20.91 18.70
N THR A 489 -21.68 -21.08 17.64
CA THR A 489 -21.74 -22.37 16.88
C THR A 489 -20.41 -22.69 16.23
N ILE A 490 -19.77 -21.69 15.60
CA ILE A 490 -18.48 -21.86 14.88
C ILE A 490 -17.39 -22.20 15.88
N GLU A 491 -17.24 -21.44 16.97
CA GLU A 491 -16.23 -21.68 18.00
C GLU A 491 -16.47 -22.99 18.79
N GLY A 492 -17.74 -23.37 18.95
CA GLY A 492 -18.12 -24.61 19.64
C GLY A 492 -17.88 -25.88 18.85
N THR A 493 -17.55 -25.78 17.56
CA THR A 493 -17.41 -26.96 16.68
C THR A 493 -15.94 -27.36 16.51
N LEU A 494 -15.68 -28.67 16.65
CA LEU A 494 -14.38 -29.30 16.40
C LEU A 494 -14.39 -29.97 15.02
N ASP A 495 -13.42 -29.66 14.19
CA ASP A 495 -13.19 -30.42 12.95
C ASP A 495 -12.72 -31.84 13.26
N LYS A 496 -13.57 -32.83 13.02
CA LYS A 496 -13.28 -34.23 13.26
C LYS A 496 -12.16 -34.80 12.38
N THR A 497 -11.86 -34.12 11.27
CA THR A 497 -10.83 -34.54 10.31
C THR A 497 -9.44 -34.11 10.74
N THR A 498 -9.32 -32.85 11.18
CA THR A 498 -8.03 -32.22 11.51
C THR A 498 -7.77 -32.10 13.02
N GLY A 499 -8.80 -32.21 13.85
CA GLY A 499 -8.73 -31.98 15.29
C GLY A 499 -8.70 -30.47 15.67
N SER A 500 -8.93 -29.57 14.72
CA SER A 500 -8.82 -28.12 14.92
C SER A 500 -10.18 -27.47 15.19
N SER A 501 -10.18 -26.36 15.90
CA SER A 501 -11.35 -25.45 16.06
C SER A 501 -11.01 -24.06 15.54
N LEU A 502 -11.96 -23.40 14.92
CA LEU A 502 -11.81 -21.99 14.52
C LEU A 502 -12.18 -21.10 15.71
N ARG A 503 -11.26 -20.21 16.10
CA ARG A 503 -11.44 -19.29 17.23
C ARG A 503 -11.32 -17.85 16.79
N PHE A 504 -12.25 -16.99 17.20
CA PHE A 504 -12.17 -15.54 16.99
C PHE A 504 -11.35 -14.91 18.12
N ILE A 505 -10.07 -14.83 17.91
CA ILE A 505 -9.09 -14.36 18.90
C ILE A 505 -8.92 -12.86 18.95
N GLY A 506 -9.37 -12.12 17.93
CA GLY A 506 -9.33 -10.66 17.88
C GLY A 506 -10.74 -10.09 17.65
N ARG A 507 -11.14 -9.12 18.49
CA ARG A 507 -12.45 -8.47 18.42
C ARG A 507 -12.31 -6.95 18.55
N ASN A 508 -13.33 -6.19 18.13
CA ASN A 508 -13.38 -4.76 18.40
C ASN A 508 -13.57 -4.45 19.89
N GLU A 509 -13.54 -3.17 20.26
CA GLU A 509 -13.65 -2.68 21.65
C GLU A 509 -14.95 -3.12 22.35
N LYS A 510 -16.05 -3.25 21.60
CA LYS A 510 -17.35 -3.71 22.11
C LYS A 510 -17.45 -5.24 22.18
N GLY A 511 -16.49 -5.97 21.64
CA GLY A 511 -16.46 -7.44 21.61
C GLY A 511 -17.48 -8.10 20.67
N ASN A 512 -18.23 -7.32 19.90
CA ASN A 512 -19.31 -7.81 19.03
C ASN A 512 -18.88 -8.05 17.57
N ARG A 513 -17.70 -7.55 17.12
CA ARG A 513 -17.18 -7.73 15.77
C ARG A 513 -15.94 -8.62 15.76
N MET A 514 -15.97 -9.63 14.93
CA MET A 514 -14.88 -10.59 14.78
C MET A 514 -13.87 -10.06 13.77
N GLN A 515 -12.66 -9.78 14.24
CA GLN A 515 -11.63 -9.13 13.40
C GLN A 515 -10.44 -10.04 13.09
N VAL A 516 -10.14 -11.01 13.96
CA VAL A 516 -9.10 -12.01 13.72
C VAL A 516 -9.61 -13.37 14.12
N ALA A 517 -9.45 -14.36 13.24
CA ALA A 517 -9.67 -15.77 13.55
C ALA A 517 -8.41 -16.59 13.31
N GLU A 518 -8.24 -17.63 14.10
CA GLU A 518 -7.13 -18.56 13.99
C GLU A 518 -7.63 -20.00 14.23
N LEU A 519 -7.12 -20.97 13.46
CA LEU A 519 -7.34 -22.39 13.71
C LEU A 519 -6.37 -22.91 14.77
N THR A 520 -6.90 -23.58 15.78
CA THR A 520 -6.08 -24.36 16.73
C THR A 520 -5.40 -25.52 16.00
N ASP A 521 -4.28 -26.00 16.51
CA ASP A 521 -3.56 -27.18 15.99
C ASP A 521 -3.30 -27.17 14.47
N HIS A 522 -3.03 -25.98 13.91
CA HIS A 522 -2.63 -25.80 12.52
C HIS A 522 -1.25 -25.11 12.46
N PRO A 523 -0.35 -25.42 11.50
CA PRO A 523 0.96 -24.74 11.37
C PRO A 523 0.85 -23.22 11.36
N TYR A 524 -0.06 -22.68 10.57
CA TYR A 524 -0.46 -21.27 10.53
C TYR A 524 -1.75 -21.14 9.70
N PHE A 525 -2.86 -20.79 10.32
CA PHE A 525 -4.10 -20.52 9.60
C PHE A 525 -4.79 -19.33 10.26
N VAL A 526 -4.61 -18.18 9.66
CA VAL A 526 -5.06 -16.89 10.19
C VAL A 526 -5.97 -16.20 9.19
N GLY A 527 -7.05 -15.66 9.68
CA GLY A 527 -7.93 -14.76 8.93
C GLY A 527 -8.04 -13.41 9.62
N MET A 528 -7.95 -12.32 8.85
CA MET A 528 -8.07 -10.94 9.34
C MET A 528 -9.08 -10.15 8.53
N GLN A 529 -10.00 -9.45 9.21
CA GLN A 529 -10.95 -8.55 8.57
C GLN A 529 -10.27 -7.28 8.06
N ALA A 530 -9.23 -6.84 8.74
CA ALA A 530 -8.38 -5.72 8.35
C ALA A 530 -7.46 -6.05 7.15
N HIS A 531 -6.77 -5.03 6.65
CA HIS A 531 -5.80 -5.07 5.56
C HIS A 531 -4.37 -4.81 6.07
N PRO A 532 -3.72 -5.81 6.72
CA PRO A 532 -2.40 -5.62 7.32
C PRO A 532 -1.28 -5.41 6.28
N GLU A 533 -1.52 -5.73 5.01
CA GLU A 533 -0.59 -5.43 3.90
C GLU A 533 -0.29 -3.94 3.77
N LEU A 534 -1.27 -3.08 4.08
CA LEU A 534 -1.15 -1.63 3.93
C LEU A 534 -0.16 -1.00 4.93
N ALA A 535 0.03 -1.65 6.08
CA ALA A 535 0.97 -1.19 7.11
C ALA A 535 2.40 -1.75 6.93
N SER A 536 2.63 -2.70 6.02
CA SER A 536 3.93 -3.36 5.85
C SER A 536 5.02 -2.41 5.34
N ARG A 537 6.22 -2.51 5.93
CA ARG A 537 7.41 -1.73 5.56
C ARG A 537 8.59 -2.67 5.28
N PRO A 538 9.56 -2.28 4.42
CA PRO A 538 10.73 -3.13 4.11
C PRO A 538 11.54 -3.52 5.34
N LEU A 539 11.68 -2.59 6.29
CA LEU A 539 12.44 -2.80 7.53
C LEU A 539 11.58 -3.24 8.71
N ASN A 540 10.25 -3.26 8.56
CA ASN A 540 9.28 -3.68 9.55
C ASN A 540 8.09 -4.37 8.85
N PRO A 541 8.23 -5.65 8.47
CA PRO A 541 7.21 -6.39 7.74
C PRO A 541 5.95 -6.58 8.59
N SER A 542 4.80 -6.59 7.92
CA SER A 542 3.51 -6.86 8.54
C SER A 542 3.51 -8.23 9.25
N PRO A 543 3.13 -8.30 10.54
CA PRO A 543 3.18 -9.53 11.32
C PRO A 543 2.40 -10.70 10.72
N PRO A 544 1.16 -10.57 10.18
CA PRO A 544 0.45 -11.69 9.57
C PRO A 544 1.15 -12.26 8.33
N PHE A 545 1.77 -11.39 7.53
CA PHE A 545 2.54 -11.80 6.36
C PHE A 545 3.85 -12.48 6.77
N LEU A 546 4.50 -11.95 7.81
CA LEU A 546 5.68 -12.58 8.38
C LEU A 546 5.37 -13.99 8.88
N GLY A 547 4.24 -14.18 9.57
CA GLY A 547 3.78 -15.48 10.04
C GLY A 547 3.53 -16.48 8.91
N LEU A 548 2.84 -16.05 7.84
CA LEU A 548 2.61 -16.91 6.67
C LEU A 548 3.92 -17.37 6.03
N VAL A 549 4.81 -16.43 5.75
CA VAL A 549 6.08 -16.72 5.07
C VAL A 549 7.01 -17.55 5.96
N ALA A 550 7.07 -17.23 7.24
CA ALA A 550 7.88 -17.96 8.22
C ALA A 550 7.40 -19.41 8.42
N ALA A 551 6.08 -19.61 8.48
CA ALA A 551 5.49 -20.96 8.54
C ALA A 551 5.79 -21.75 7.26
N ALA A 552 5.63 -21.12 6.09
CA ALA A 552 5.94 -21.74 4.80
C ALA A 552 7.44 -22.07 4.65
N ALA A 553 8.31 -21.30 5.28
CA ALA A 553 9.77 -21.50 5.29
C ALA A 553 10.27 -22.39 6.42
N GLY A 554 9.42 -22.80 7.37
CA GLY A 554 9.77 -23.62 8.53
C GLY A 554 10.58 -22.91 9.62
N VAL A 555 10.43 -21.58 9.75
CA VAL A 555 11.15 -20.72 10.71
C VAL A 555 10.21 -19.90 11.59
N LEU A 556 8.94 -20.34 11.74
CA LEU A 556 7.91 -19.57 12.45
C LEU A 556 8.27 -19.32 13.92
N ASP A 557 8.73 -20.36 14.64
CA ASP A 557 9.03 -20.24 16.07
C ASP A 557 10.15 -19.23 16.33
N GLU A 558 11.20 -19.23 15.49
CA GLU A 558 12.27 -18.25 15.53
C GLU A 558 11.76 -16.82 15.33
N GLN A 559 10.87 -16.62 14.34
CA GLN A 559 10.31 -15.29 14.06
C GLN A 559 9.35 -14.82 15.16
N MET A 560 8.58 -15.72 15.77
CA MET A 560 7.72 -15.37 16.91
C MET A 560 8.54 -14.93 18.14
N GLU A 561 9.64 -15.63 18.45
CA GLU A 561 10.54 -15.26 19.55
C GLU A 561 11.19 -13.90 19.29
N GLN A 562 11.65 -13.66 18.07
CA GLN A 562 12.29 -12.41 17.65
C GLN A 562 11.30 -11.23 17.72
N GLN A 563 10.06 -11.40 17.24
CA GLN A 563 9.04 -10.36 17.25
C GLN A 563 8.59 -10.00 18.67
N ARG A 564 8.52 -10.95 19.61
CA ARG A 564 8.25 -10.62 21.02
C ARG A 564 9.22 -9.60 21.60
N ALA A 565 10.47 -9.62 21.14
CA ALA A 565 11.51 -8.71 21.64
C ALA A 565 11.60 -7.40 20.83
N GLU A 566 11.28 -7.43 19.55
CA GLU A 566 11.58 -6.34 18.61
C GLU A 566 10.34 -5.57 18.12
N TYR A 567 9.13 -6.14 18.28
CA TYR A 567 7.92 -5.49 17.79
C TYR A 567 7.67 -4.16 18.48
N VAL A 568 7.50 -3.13 17.67
CA VAL A 568 7.10 -1.79 18.13
C VAL A 568 5.73 -1.52 17.56
N PRO A 569 4.68 -1.42 18.40
CA PRO A 569 3.35 -1.14 17.92
C PRO A 569 3.29 0.25 17.27
N PRO A 570 2.57 0.43 16.16
CA PRO A 570 2.30 1.76 15.63
C PRO A 570 1.41 2.50 16.64
N HIS A 571 1.91 3.60 17.19
CA HIS A 571 1.11 4.46 18.06
C HIS A 571 0.15 5.29 17.21
N PRO A 572 -1.18 5.13 17.37
CA PRO A 572 -2.14 6.02 16.72
C PRO A 572 -1.91 7.44 17.25
N LYS A 573 -1.96 8.45 16.38
CA LYS A 573 -1.93 9.86 16.82
C LYS A 573 -3.08 10.06 17.84
N SER A 574 -2.82 10.81 18.89
CA SER A 574 -3.81 11.04 19.99
C SER A 574 -5.17 11.54 19.49
N SER A 575 -5.22 12.26 18.37
CA SER A 575 -6.46 12.68 17.69
C SER A 575 -7.28 11.51 17.12
N MET A 576 -6.63 10.44 16.62
CA MET A 576 -7.34 9.27 16.09
C MET A 576 -7.94 8.40 17.17
N VAL A 577 -7.31 8.35 18.34
CA VAL A 577 -7.87 7.68 19.53
C VAL A 577 -9.14 8.40 19.98
N LEU A 578 -9.12 9.74 20.00
CA LEU A 578 -10.29 10.55 20.38
C LEU A 578 -11.44 10.44 19.36
N GLU A 579 -11.13 10.33 18.05
CA GLU A 579 -12.16 10.12 17.02
C GLU A 579 -12.77 8.72 17.12
N SER A 580 -11.96 7.67 17.35
CA SER A 580 -12.48 6.32 17.54
C SER A 580 -13.33 6.18 18.80
N GLU A 581 -12.97 6.87 19.89
CA GLU A 581 -13.76 6.94 21.12
C GLU A 581 -15.06 7.76 20.93
N ALA A 582 -15.01 8.83 20.14
CA ALA A 582 -16.18 9.64 19.81
C ALA A 582 -17.17 8.87 18.90
N GLU A 583 -16.67 8.15 17.90
CA GLU A 583 -17.49 7.27 17.07
C GLU A 583 -18.08 6.10 17.86
N ALA A 584 -17.28 5.48 18.75
CA ALA A 584 -17.75 4.44 19.65
C ALA A 584 -18.87 4.93 20.60
N LYS A 585 -18.81 6.20 21.04
CA LYS A 585 -19.88 6.85 21.80
C LYS A 585 -21.11 7.15 20.94
N ALA A 586 -20.92 7.70 19.75
CA ALA A 586 -22.01 8.01 18.82
C ALA A 586 -22.77 6.74 18.36
N GLU A 587 -22.05 5.64 18.12
CA GLU A 587 -22.67 4.34 17.83
C GLU A 587 -23.37 3.71 19.06
N ALA A 588 -22.94 4.04 20.29
CA ALA A 588 -23.59 3.56 21.51
C ALA A 588 -24.86 4.32 21.82
N GLU A 589 -25.02 5.55 21.34
CA GLU A 589 -26.15 6.45 21.53
C GLU A 589 -27.16 6.40 20.37
N ALA A 590 -26.85 5.69 19.29
CA ALA A 590 -27.78 5.47 18.19
C ALA A 590 -28.92 4.51 18.63
N PRO A 591 -30.20 4.85 18.40
CA PRO A 591 -31.36 4.12 18.89
C PRO A 591 -31.54 2.73 18.27
#